data_78edc1c4bfb1db1a0237235c822cc437
#
_entry.id   78edc1c4bfb1db1a0237235c822cc437
#
_cell.length_a   1.000
_cell.length_b   1.000
_cell.length_c   1.000
_cell.angle_alpha   90.00
_cell.angle_beta   90.00
_cell.angle_gamma   90.00
#
_symmetry.space_group_name_H-M   'P 1'
#
loop_
_entity.id
_entity.type
_entity.pdbx_description
1 polymer ?
#
loop_
_entity_poly.entity_id
_entity_poly.type
_entity_poly.pdbx_seq_one_letter_code
_entity_poly.pdbx_strand_id
1 'polypeptide(L)'
;GAEVEMLSADFLKTAQLLRQTYPDLEIVVPLVNAKRREQFERIKAEVAPDLSVHLLDGMGREAMVASDAALLASGTAALECMLAKCPMVGGYRMKPFTFWLAKRLVKTDYVSLPNLLAGRELVKELLQEECEPQKLAAALLPLLANGKTSHAMHDTFRELHQQIRCNADEQAAQAVLELAQ
;
A
#
# COMPACT_ATOMS: atom_id res chain seq x y z
N GLY A 1 4.48 8.75 -11.47
CA GLY A 1 4.15 8.57 -12.85
C GLY A 1 2.70 8.31 -13.11
N ALA A 2 2.47 7.36 -13.98
CA ALA A 2 1.10 6.97 -14.37
C ALA A 2 0.25 6.51 -13.17
N GLU A 3 0.85 5.89 -12.19
CA GLU A 3 0.20 5.42 -10.96
C GLU A 3 -0.36 6.58 -10.13
N VAL A 4 0.45 7.63 -9.90
CA VAL A 4 -0.02 8.86 -9.22
C VAL A 4 -1.19 9.48 -9.98
N GLU A 5 -1.13 9.54 -11.30
CA GLU A 5 -2.21 10.09 -12.13
C GLU A 5 -3.51 9.27 -12.02
N MET A 6 -3.39 7.95 -12.01
CA MET A 6 -4.56 7.07 -12.02
C MET A 6 -5.21 6.87 -10.63
N LEU A 7 -4.43 6.93 -9.55
CA LEU A 7 -4.90 6.55 -8.21
C LEU A 7 -5.13 7.73 -7.27
N SER A 8 -4.40 8.85 -7.44
CA SER A 8 -4.48 9.96 -6.48
C SER A 8 -5.89 10.51 -6.31
N ALA A 9 -6.66 10.62 -7.40
CA ALA A 9 -8.03 11.12 -7.34
C ALA A 9 -8.93 10.22 -6.48
N ASP A 10 -8.86 8.90 -6.67
CA ASP A 10 -9.65 7.95 -5.92
C ASP A 10 -9.20 7.87 -4.45
N PHE A 11 -7.89 7.94 -4.19
CA PHE A 11 -7.33 7.94 -2.84
C PHE A 11 -7.70 9.21 -2.06
N LEU A 12 -7.69 10.37 -2.70
CA LEU A 12 -8.14 11.63 -2.11
C LEU A 12 -9.63 11.61 -1.78
N LYS A 13 -10.47 11.10 -2.68
CA LYS A 13 -11.91 10.91 -2.42
C LYS A 13 -12.16 9.90 -1.29
N THR A 14 -11.35 8.83 -1.23
CA THR A 14 -11.40 7.87 -0.13
C THR A 14 -11.10 8.56 1.21
N ALA A 15 -10.07 9.39 1.25
CA ALA A 15 -9.71 10.15 2.44
C ALA A 15 -10.81 11.13 2.88
N GLN A 16 -11.48 11.79 1.93
CA GLN A 16 -12.65 12.63 2.23
C GLN A 16 -13.79 11.83 2.87
N LEU A 17 -14.08 10.62 2.36
CA LEU A 17 -15.11 9.74 2.94
C LEU A 17 -14.72 9.28 4.35
N LEU A 18 -13.47 8.92 4.59
CA LEU A 18 -12.99 8.51 5.90
C LEU A 18 -13.09 9.66 6.92
N ARG A 19 -12.81 10.90 6.53
CA ARG A 19 -12.98 12.07 7.40
C ARG A 19 -14.43 12.37 7.80
N GLN A 20 -15.42 11.87 7.06
CA GLN A 20 -16.82 11.95 7.50
C GLN A 20 -17.08 11.09 8.75
N THR A 21 -16.37 9.97 8.89
CA THR A 21 -16.45 9.07 10.05
C THR A 21 -15.47 9.46 11.15
N TYR A 22 -14.27 9.90 10.76
CA TYR A 22 -13.19 10.32 11.64
C TYR A 22 -12.78 11.77 11.30
N PRO A 23 -13.45 12.80 11.85
CA PRO A 23 -13.15 14.21 11.54
C PRO A 23 -11.71 14.63 11.83
N ASP A 24 -11.10 14.02 12.84
CA ASP A 24 -9.72 14.28 13.27
C ASP A 24 -8.67 13.38 12.57
N LEU A 25 -9.08 12.66 11.51
CA LEU A 25 -8.15 11.81 10.77
C LEU A 25 -7.03 12.65 10.12
N GLU A 26 -5.80 12.36 10.49
CA GLU A 26 -4.62 12.95 9.87
C GLU A 26 -4.20 12.12 8.65
N ILE A 27 -3.91 12.78 7.54
CA ILE A 27 -3.57 12.14 6.28
C ILE A 27 -2.14 12.53 5.90
N VAL A 28 -1.27 11.54 5.77
CA VAL A 28 0.13 11.71 5.43
C VAL A 28 0.42 11.10 4.06
N VAL A 29 1.07 11.86 3.20
CA VAL A 29 1.41 11.43 1.84
C VAL A 29 2.91 11.61 1.59
N PRO A 30 3.71 10.54 1.67
CA PRO A 30 5.12 10.58 1.32
C PRO A 30 5.31 10.63 -0.20
N LEU A 31 6.10 11.55 -0.68
CA LEU A 31 6.35 11.79 -2.10
C LEU A 31 7.84 11.68 -2.40
N VAL A 32 8.20 10.85 -3.36
CA VAL A 32 9.59 10.46 -3.63
C VAL A 32 10.44 11.58 -4.25
N ASN A 33 9.83 12.60 -4.84
CA ASN A 33 10.52 13.75 -5.45
C ASN A 33 9.56 14.90 -5.75
N ALA A 34 10.15 16.08 -6.03
CA ALA A 34 9.41 17.31 -6.35
C ALA A 34 8.41 17.14 -7.51
N LYS A 35 8.77 16.39 -8.55
CA LYS A 35 7.88 16.15 -9.69
C LYS A 35 6.60 15.40 -9.28
N ARG A 36 6.69 14.46 -8.33
CA ARG A 36 5.51 13.74 -7.82
C ARG A 36 4.71 14.61 -6.87
N ARG A 37 5.38 15.47 -6.11
CA ARG A 37 4.73 16.48 -5.28
C ARG A 37 3.88 17.42 -6.12
N GLU A 38 4.44 18.03 -7.13
CA GLU A 38 3.72 18.94 -8.03
C GLU A 38 2.52 18.25 -8.71
N GLN A 39 2.73 17.02 -9.21
CA GLN A 39 1.66 16.22 -9.81
C GLN A 39 0.53 15.95 -8.82
N PHE A 40 0.84 15.55 -7.59
CA PHE A 40 -0.13 15.26 -6.55
C PHE A 40 -0.87 16.53 -6.11
N GLU A 41 -0.16 17.64 -5.87
CA GLU A 41 -0.75 18.93 -5.46
C GLU A 41 -1.74 19.46 -6.50
N ARG A 42 -1.43 19.32 -7.78
CA ARG A 42 -2.36 19.66 -8.87
C ARG A 42 -3.65 18.84 -8.77
N ILE A 43 -3.54 17.51 -8.67
CA ILE A 43 -4.70 16.63 -8.58
C ILE A 43 -5.51 16.93 -7.30
N LYS A 44 -4.83 17.16 -6.18
CA LYS A 44 -5.47 17.53 -4.91
C LYS A 44 -6.27 18.83 -5.05
N ALA A 45 -5.71 19.85 -5.68
CA ALA A 45 -6.37 21.12 -5.89
C ALA A 45 -7.66 20.99 -6.71
N GLU A 46 -7.71 20.05 -7.66
CA GLU A 46 -8.87 19.80 -8.50
C GLU A 46 -9.93 18.92 -7.80
N VAL A 47 -9.50 17.88 -7.06
CA VAL A 47 -10.39 16.82 -6.56
C VAL A 47 -10.81 17.04 -5.11
N ALA A 48 -9.93 17.57 -4.27
CA ALA A 48 -10.12 17.71 -2.84
C ALA A 48 -9.41 18.96 -2.30
N PRO A 49 -9.75 20.18 -2.76
CA PRO A 49 -9.05 21.41 -2.39
C PRO A 49 -9.01 21.63 -0.88
N ASP A 50 -10.12 21.37 -0.19
CA ASP A 50 -10.28 21.60 1.24
C ASP A 50 -9.76 20.48 2.13
N LEU A 51 -9.29 19.36 1.55
CA LEU A 51 -8.74 18.25 2.33
C LEU A 51 -7.35 18.61 2.85
N SER A 52 -7.20 18.63 4.17
CA SER A 52 -5.88 18.78 4.81
C SER A 52 -5.07 17.50 4.65
N VAL A 53 -3.84 17.62 4.15
CA VAL A 53 -2.88 16.50 3.99
C VAL A 53 -1.48 16.98 4.33
N HIS A 54 -0.73 16.15 5.03
CA HIS A 54 0.69 16.38 5.32
C HIS A 54 1.53 15.73 4.21
N LEU A 55 2.18 16.56 3.40
CA LEU A 55 3.07 16.10 2.35
C LEU A 55 4.50 15.98 2.89
N LEU A 56 5.07 14.80 2.78
CA LEU A 56 6.45 14.50 3.18
C LEU A 56 7.33 14.28 1.94
N ASP A 57 8.54 14.85 1.98
CA ASP A 57 9.53 14.60 0.94
C ASP A 57 10.34 13.34 1.29
N GLY A 58 10.06 12.24 0.60
CA GLY A 58 10.54 10.92 1.01
C GLY A 58 9.82 10.42 2.26
N MET A 59 10.57 9.86 3.19
CA MET A 59 10.09 9.40 4.52
C MET A 59 8.94 8.39 4.45
N GLY A 60 8.87 7.58 3.39
CA GLY A 60 7.79 6.61 3.20
C GLY A 60 7.73 5.56 4.31
N ARG A 61 8.89 5.10 4.76
CA ARG A 61 8.99 4.12 5.85
C ARG A 61 8.54 4.71 7.19
N GLU A 62 8.99 5.91 7.52
CA GLU A 62 8.63 6.62 8.74
C GLU A 62 7.12 6.90 8.77
N ALA A 63 6.56 7.33 7.63
CA ALA A 63 5.12 7.51 7.49
C ALA A 63 4.35 6.19 7.76
N MET A 64 4.78 5.06 7.18
CA MET A 64 4.16 3.76 7.42
C MET A 64 4.25 3.33 8.89
N VAL A 65 5.40 3.55 9.54
CA VAL A 65 5.59 3.20 10.97
C VAL A 65 4.70 4.04 11.89
N ALA A 66 4.45 5.30 11.53
CA ALA A 66 3.66 6.24 12.32
C ALA A 66 2.15 6.16 12.06
N SER A 67 1.72 5.39 11.05
CA SER A 67 0.31 5.34 10.63
C SER A 67 -0.45 4.18 11.25
N ASP A 68 -1.71 4.40 11.58
CA ASP A 68 -2.64 3.35 12.05
C ASP A 68 -3.11 2.45 10.89
N ALA A 69 -3.19 2.99 9.69
CA ALA A 69 -3.50 2.24 8.47
C ALA A 69 -2.91 2.93 7.23
N ALA A 70 -2.62 2.16 6.20
CA ALA A 70 -2.12 2.66 4.92
C ALA A 70 -3.04 2.28 3.76
N LEU A 71 -3.21 3.22 2.83
CA LEU A 71 -3.78 2.98 1.51
C LEU A 71 -2.66 3.15 0.49
N LEU A 72 -2.35 2.12 -0.24
CA LEU A 72 -1.22 2.13 -1.16
C LEU A 72 -1.51 1.36 -2.46
N ALA A 73 -0.76 1.69 -3.48
CA ALA A 73 -0.71 0.87 -4.68
C ALA A 73 0.03 -0.44 -4.38
N SER A 74 -0.35 -1.51 -5.07
CA SER A 74 0.32 -2.79 -4.93
C SER A 74 1.78 -2.74 -5.45
N GLY A 75 2.64 -3.58 -4.90
CA GLY A 75 4.04 -3.71 -5.30
C GLY A 75 4.99 -3.76 -4.11
N THR A 76 6.22 -3.26 -4.29
CA THR A 76 7.25 -3.23 -3.23
C THR A 76 6.81 -2.43 -2.00
N ALA A 77 6.03 -1.37 -2.18
CA ALA A 77 5.48 -0.59 -1.07
C ALA A 77 4.61 -1.43 -0.11
N ALA A 78 3.90 -2.44 -0.61
CA ALA A 78 3.13 -3.36 0.24
C ALA A 78 4.04 -4.24 1.12
N LEU A 79 5.19 -4.67 0.60
CA LEU A 79 6.17 -5.39 1.40
C LEU A 79 6.79 -4.48 2.47
N GLU A 80 7.16 -3.26 2.12
CA GLU A 80 7.70 -2.28 3.06
C GLU A 80 6.68 -1.97 4.18
N CYS A 81 5.41 -1.81 3.83
CA CYS A 81 4.32 -1.58 4.76
C CYS A 81 4.10 -2.77 5.71
N MET A 82 4.17 -4.00 5.19
CA MET A 82 4.15 -5.22 6.00
C MET A 82 5.36 -5.27 6.97
N LEU A 83 6.55 -4.90 6.51
CA LEU A 83 7.74 -4.84 7.35
C LEU A 83 7.66 -3.74 8.41
N ALA A 84 6.98 -2.63 8.13
CA ALA A 84 6.64 -1.58 9.11
C ALA A 84 5.54 -2.00 10.09
N LYS A 85 4.86 -3.12 9.85
CA LYS A 85 3.71 -3.62 10.63
C LYS A 85 2.48 -2.72 10.55
N CYS A 86 2.37 -1.90 9.53
CA CYS A 86 1.23 -1.03 9.31
C CYS A 86 0.10 -1.81 8.61
N PRO A 87 -1.09 -1.89 9.18
CA PRO A 87 -2.26 -2.45 8.50
C PRO A 87 -2.54 -1.70 7.20
N MET A 88 -2.96 -2.42 6.16
CA MET A 88 -3.06 -1.78 4.85
C MET A 88 -4.21 -2.29 3.99
N VAL A 89 -4.61 -1.47 3.03
CA VAL A 89 -5.46 -1.82 1.90
C VAL A 89 -4.70 -1.50 0.61
N GLY A 90 -4.71 -2.40 -0.34
CA GLY A 90 -4.16 -2.21 -1.67
C GLY A 90 -5.22 -1.72 -2.65
N GLY A 91 -4.97 -0.58 -3.30
CA GLY A 91 -5.75 -0.10 -4.44
C GLY A 91 -4.90 -0.12 -5.69
N TYR A 92 -5.38 -0.74 -6.77
CA TYR A 92 -4.56 -0.87 -7.96
C TYR A 92 -5.34 -0.68 -9.26
N ARG A 93 -4.82 0.19 -10.12
CA ARG A 93 -5.31 0.36 -11.50
C ARG A 93 -4.16 0.29 -12.48
N MET A 94 -4.36 -0.45 -13.55
CA MET A 94 -3.47 -0.48 -14.70
C MET A 94 -4.28 -0.30 -15.99
N LYS A 95 -3.59 -0.03 -17.08
CA LYS A 95 -4.25 0.06 -18.38
C LYS A 95 -4.96 -1.25 -18.73
N PRO A 96 -6.19 -1.21 -19.27
CA PRO A 96 -7.00 -2.41 -19.51
C PRO A 96 -6.28 -3.53 -20.25
N PHE A 97 -5.50 -3.19 -21.28
CA PHE A 97 -4.72 -4.16 -22.04
C PHE A 97 -3.65 -4.85 -21.19
N THR A 98 -2.95 -4.09 -20.33
CA THR A 98 -1.93 -4.64 -19.44
C THR A 98 -2.55 -5.56 -18.40
N PHE A 99 -3.72 -5.21 -17.86
CA PHE A 99 -4.47 -6.02 -16.92
C PHE A 99 -4.93 -7.34 -17.56
N TRP A 100 -5.51 -7.27 -18.77
CA TRP A 100 -5.94 -8.46 -19.52
C TRP A 100 -4.77 -9.42 -19.80
N LEU A 101 -3.61 -8.89 -20.18
CA LEU A 101 -2.42 -9.69 -20.41
C LEU A 101 -1.88 -10.29 -19.10
N ALA A 102 -1.79 -9.50 -18.04
CA ALA A 102 -1.34 -9.96 -16.73
C ALA A 102 -2.24 -11.10 -16.19
N LYS A 103 -3.56 -10.94 -16.28
CA LYS A 103 -4.53 -11.97 -15.85
C LYS A 103 -4.40 -13.30 -16.60
N ARG A 104 -3.88 -13.29 -17.85
CA ARG A 104 -3.61 -14.51 -18.63
C ARG A 104 -2.28 -15.17 -18.31
N LEU A 105 -1.28 -14.37 -17.97
CA LEU A 105 0.09 -14.85 -17.75
C LEU A 105 0.35 -15.24 -16.29
N VAL A 106 -0.30 -14.56 -15.37
CA VAL A 106 -0.08 -14.72 -13.92
C VAL A 106 -1.16 -15.67 -13.37
N LYS A 107 -0.74 -16.82 -12.89
CA LYS A 107 -1.61 -17.85 -12.30
C LYS A 107 -1.79 -17.70 -10.78
N THR A 108 -1.82 -16.46 -10.28
CA THR A 108 -2.05 -16.19 -8.86
C THR A 108 -3.28 -15.34 -8.67
N ASP A 109 -4.01 -15.59 -7.60
CA ASP A 109 -5.19 -14.84 -7.19
C ASP A 109 -4.82 -13.52 -6.49
N TYR A 110 -3.53 -13.33 -6.14
CA TYR A 110 -3.03 -12.19 -5.37
C TYR A 110 -2.00 -11.39 -6.13
N VAL A 111 -1.99 -10.08 -5.89
CA VAL A 111 -1.06 -9.12 -6.51
C VAL A 111 -0.01 -8.63 -5.50
N SER A 112 -0.40 -8.43 -4.24
CA SER A 112 0.51 -7.95 -3.22
C SER A 112 1.42 -9.04 -2.67
N LEU A 113 2.66 -8.69 -2.39
CA LEU A 113 3.64 -9.61 -1.78
C LEU A 113 3.17 -10.16 -0.42
N PRO A 114 2.53 -9.40 0.49
CA PRO A 114 1.99 -9.96 1.73
C PRO A 114 1.00 -11.10 1.52
N ASN A 115 0.08 -11.00 0.55
CA ASN A 115 -0.89 -12.05 0.24
C ASN A 115 -0.21 -13.27 -0.38
N LEU A 116 0.75 -13.05 -1.28
CA LEU A 116 1.56 -14.14 -1.88
C LEU A 116 2.35 -14.90 -0.82
N LEU A 117 2.99 -14.20 0.11
CA LEU A 117 3.74 -14.80 1.21
C LEU A 117 2.83 -15.54 2.20
N ALA A 118 1.64 -15.00 2.46
CA ALA A 118 0.66 -15.62 3.35
C ALA A 118 -0.07 -16.82 2.71
N GLY A 119 -0.05 -16.94 1.37
CA GLY A 119 -0.84 -17.93 0.62
C GLY A 119 -2.36 -17.74 0.75
N ARG A 120 -2.80 -16.56 1.21
CA ARG A 120 -4.21 -16.20 1.43
C ARG A 120 -4.42 -14.69 1.35
N GLU A 121 -5.68 -14.26 1.23
CA GLU A 121 -6.01 -12.84 1.35
C GLU A 121 -5.82 -12.39 2.81
N LEU A 122 -4.73 -11.69 3.05
CA LEU A 122 -4.38 -11.04 4.30
C LEU A 122 -4.66 -9.54 4.23
N VAL A 123 -4.29 -8.94 3.10
CA VAL A 123 -4.50 -7.55 2.75
C VAL A 123 -5.61 -7.50 1.70
N LYS A 124 -6.62 -6.67 1.93
CA LYS A 124 -7.66 -6.44 0.92
C LYS A 124 -7.07 -5.74 -0.28
N GLU A 125 -7.25 -6.34 -1.46
CA GLU A 125 -6.82 -5.80 -2.75
C GLU A 125 -8.03 -5.43 -3.59
N LEU A 126 -8.13 -4.16 -3.95
CA LEU A 126 -9.20 -3.64 -4.79
C LEU A 126 -8.63 -3.26 -6.15
N LEU A 127 -8.93 -4.06 -7.17
CA LEU A 127 -8.32 -3.97 -8.49
C LEU A 127 -9.30 -3.36 -9.50
N GLN A 128 -8.79 -2.55 -10.42
CA GLN A 128 -9.52 -1.99 -11.56
C GLN A 128 -10.85 -1.33 -11.13
N GLU A 129 -11.98 -1.89 -11.53
CA GLU A 129 -13.32 -1.40 -11.21
C GLU A 129 -13.66 -1.48 -9.73
N GLU A 130 -13.03 -2.40 -8.99
CA GLU A 130 -13.19 -2.50 -7.54
C GLU A 130 -12.43 -1.39 -6.78
N CYS A 131 -11.43 -0.75 -7.42
CA CYS A 131 -10.65 0.35 -6.85
C CYS A 131 -11.47 1.66 -6.86
N GLU A 132 -12.58 1.68 -6.13
CA GLU A 132 -13.49 2.81 -5.97
C GLU A 132 -13.37 3.43 -4.57
N PRO A 133 -13.55 4.77 -4.43
CA PRO A 133 -13.43 5.44 -3.14
C PRO A 133 -14.28 4.84 -2.02
N GLN A 134 -15.52 4.45 -2.31
CA GLN A 134 -16.45 3.87 -1.33
C GLN A 134 -15.97 2.50 -0.84
N LYS A 135 -15.49 1.64 -1.75
CA LYS A 135 -14.97 0.30 -1.41
C LYS A 135 -13.64 0.39 -0.66
N LEU A 136 -12.76 1.30 -1.09
CA LEU A 136 -11.50 1.58 -0.41
C LEU A 136 -11.75 2.08 1.02
N ALA A 137 -12.66 3.02 1.21
CA ALA A 137 -13.04 3.53 2.52
C ALA A 137 -13.64 2.41 3.40
N ALA A 138 -14.57 1.61 2.86
CA ALA A 138 -15.17 0.48 3.58
C ALA A 138 -14.13 -0.56 4.03
N ALA A 139 -13.08 -0.79 3.24
CA ALA A 139 -11.99 -1.69 3.58
C ALA A 139 -11.03 -1.11 4.64
N LEU A 140 -10.83 0.22 4.66
CA LEU A 140 -9.97 0.91 5.63
C LEU A 140 -10.63 1.13 6.99
N LEU A 141 -11.94 1.35 7.05
CA LEU A 141 -12.66 1.63 8.29
C LEU A 141 -12.38 0.59 9.41
N PRO A 142 -12.41 -0.73 9.16
CA PRO A 142 -12.11 -1.73 10.18
C PRO A 142 -10.65 -1.67 10.71
N LEU A 143 -9.73 -1.19 9.88
CA LEU A 143 -8.32 -1.04 10.25
C LEU A 143 -8.11 0.20 11.13
N LEU A 144 -8.75 1.32 10.78
CA LEU A 144 -8.70 2.57 11.54
C LEU A 144 -9.40 2.48 12.90
N ALA A 145 -10.38 1.60 13.04
CA ALA A 145 -11.05 1.35 14.32
C ALA A 145 -10.12 0.73 15.39
N ASN A 146 -8.87 0.42 15.06
CA ASN A 146 -7.89 -0.22 15.93
C ASN A 146 -8.44 -1.46 16.64
N GLY A 147 -9.24 -2.22 15.94
CA GLY A 147 -9.96 -3.39 16.43
C GLY A 147 -9.24 -4.71 16.12
N LYS A 148 -9.99 -5.81 16.30
CA LYS A 148 -9.47 -7.18 16.08
C LYS A 148 -8.83 -7.38 14.70
N THR A 149 -9.38 -6.75 13.65
CA THR A 149 -8.87 -6.87 12.26
C THR A 149 -7.48 -6.27 12.14
N SER A 150 -7.26 -5.08 12.69
CA SER A 150 -5.96 -4.41 12.68
C SER A 150 -4.92 -5.22 13.46
N HIS A 151 -5.26 -5.68 14.68
CA HIS A 151 -4.36 -6.49 15.50
C HIS A 151 -4.01 -7.83 14.85
N ALA A 152 -4.98 -8.54 14.27
CA ALA A 152 -4.73 -9.81 13.59
C ALA A 152 -3.80 -9.64 12.37
N MET A 153 -3.96 -8.56 11.61
CA MET A 153 -3.07 -8.25 10.49
C MET A 153 -1.64 -7.94 10.97
N HIS A 154 -1.52 -7.14 12.03
CA HIS A 154 -0.24 -6.79 12.63
C HIS A 154 0.51 -8.04 13.14
N ASP A 155 -0.17 -8.97 13.80
CA ASP A 155 0.43 -10.21 14.30
C ASP A 155 0.89 -11.10 13.15
N THR A 156 0.06 -11.27 12.11
CA THR A 156 0.45 -12.03 10.92
C THR A 156 1.65 -11.37 10.19
N PHE A 157 1.70 -10.05 10.12
CA PHE A 157 2.86 -9.34 9.55
C PHE A 157 4.13 -9.59 10.34
N ARG A 158 4.02 -9.72 11.65
CA ARG A 158 5.16 -10.05 12.52
C ARG A 158 5.66 -11.48 12.25
N GLU A 159 4.75 -12.44 12.11
CA GLU A 159 5.08 -13.82 11.76
C GLU A 159 5.74 -13.93 10.38
N LEU A 160 5.15 -13.31 9.34
CA LEU A 160 5.71 -13.31 8.00
C LEU A 160 7.10 -12.64 7.96
N HIS A 161 7.29 -11.54 8.71
CA HIS A 161 8.61 -10.91 8.80
C HIS A 161 9.66 -11.86 9.40
N GLN A 162 9.30 -12.64 10.40
CA GLN A 162 10.23 -13.65 10.98
C GLN A 162 10.57 -14.74 9.97
N GLN A 163 9.60 -15.20 9.19
CA GLN A 163 9.80 -16.23 8.16
C GLN A 163 10.73 -15.78 7.02
N ILE A 164 10.63 -14.51 6.58
CA ILE A 164 11.46 -13.99 5.49
C ILE A 164 12.81 -13.45 5.96
N ARG A 165 13.06 -13.38 7.25
CA ARG A 165 14.34 -12.95 7.84
C ARG A 165 15.35 -14.08 7.75
N CYS A 166 16.05 -14.19 6.61
CA CYS A 166 16.95 -15.32 6.31
C CYS A 166 18.43 -14.92 6.16
N ASN A 167 18.86 -13.75 6.65
CA ASN A 167 20.23 -13.27 6.47
C ASN A 167 20.70 -13.40 5.00
N ALA A 168 19.92 -12.87 4.06
CA ALA A 168 20.11 -13.08 2.63
C ALA A 168 21.53 -12.71 2.14
N ASP A 169 22.15 -11.68 2.72
CA ASP A 169 23.48 -11.23 2.37
C ASP A 169 24.53 -12.29 2.73
N GLU A 170 24.42 -12.92 3.90
CA GLU A 170 25.33 -13.99 4.34
C GLU A 170 25.14 -15.24 3.48
N GLN A 171 23.89 -15.62 3.19
CA GLN A 171 23.61 -16.77 2.33
C GLN A 171 24.10 -16.55 0.89
N ALA A 172 23.92 -15.35 0.35
CA ALA A 172 24.44 -14.99 -0.97
C ALA A 172 25.97 -15.02 -1.01
N ALA A 173 26.62 -14.46 0.00
CA ALA A 173 28.09 -14.51 0.11
C ALA A 173 28.59 -15.94 0.20
N GLN A 174 27.95 -16.78 1.01
CA GLN A 174 28.28 -18.20 1.15
C GLN A 174 28.15 -18.94 -0.19
N ALA A 175 27.02 -18.75 -0.89
CA ALA A 175 26.79 -19.39 -2.19
C ALA A 175 27.84 -18.97 -3.25
N VAL A 176 28.24 -17.70 -3.27
CA VAL A 176 29.30 -17.23 -4.17
C VAL A 176 30.66 -17.87 -3.82
N LEU A 177 30.98 -17.97 -2.53
CA LEU A 177 32.24 -18.60 -2.09
C LEU A 177 32.28 -20.11 -2.42
N GLU A 178 31.18 -20.81 -2.33
CA GLU A 178 31.06 -22.23 -2.71
C GLU A 178 31.25 -22.46 -4.22
N LEU A 179 30.79 -21.51 -5.05
CA LEU A 179 30.97 -21.59 -6.50
C LEU A 179 32.38 -21.19 -6.96
N ALA A 180 33.15 -20.51 -6.11
CA ALA A 180 34.50 -20.04 -6.43
C ALA A 180 35.58 -21.05 -6.05
N GLN A 181 35.24 -22.18 -5.45
CA GLN A 181 36.15 -23.31 -5.14
C GLN A 181 36.10 -24.37 -6.26
#